data_4d771311e2794f99b87dd5080ce7677c
#
_entry.id   4d771311e2794f99b87dd5080ce7677c
#
_cell.length_a   1.000
_cell.length_b   1.000
_cell.length_c   1.000
_cell.angle_alpha   90.00
_cell.angle_beta   90.00
_cell.angle_gamma   90.00
#
_symmetry.space_group_name_H-M   'P 1'
#
loop_
_entity.id
_entity.type
_entity.pdbx_description
1 polymer ?
#
loop_
_entity_poly.entity_id
_entity_poly.type
_entity_poly.pdbx_seq_one_letter_code
_entity_poly.pdbx_strand_id
1 'polypeptide(L)'
;MKKYCNIYKFVIIFLVVLIILTCGSYKIGTSSVSKDSFEVKITIPKESTYLSISNLLKENNLIRSESFYKIYIKIFKPNNLKAGIYTLNRNMNVKEIVDTLEGNVKSEEITITIPEGKHIEEVAEIISSKINMSKEDILLYWQNEEVLNSLIDKYWFLTDVIKKEGIRYSLEGYFFPDTYSILKESKIEDITYKMLDKMDEVLSKYKEEISNSKFNVHEILTLASIVEHEAILDSDRPMIAGVFINRLDKSMKLQSCATVGYAINEWKLSYNYKDLQTDSPYNTYFYEGLPIGPGNMPG
;
A
#
# COMPACT_ATOMS: atom_id res chain seq x y z
N MET A 1 54.39 -28.28 -46.06
CA MET A 1 53.66 -28.33 -44.79
C MET A 1 53.94 -27.15 -43.83
N LYS A 2 55.21 -26.74 -43.60
CA LYS A 2 55.54 -25.60 -42.66
C LYS A 2 54.89 -24.24 -43.00
N LYS A 3 54.69 -23.91 -44.31
CA LYS A 3 54.12 -22.64 -44.71
C LYS A 3 52.63 -22.47 -44.40
N TYR A 4 51.85 -23.55 -44.46
CA TYR A 4 50.43 -23.55 -44.07
C TYR A 4 50.25 -23.47 -42.55
N CYS A 5 51.13 -24.12 -41.76
CA CYS A 5 51.10 -24.07 -40.29
C CYS A 5 51.24 -22.62 -39.77
N ASN A 6 52.07 -21.79 -40.40
CA ASN A 6 52.22 -20.37 -40.01
C ASN A 6 50.98 -19.53 -40.34
N ILE A 7 50.31 -19.78 -41.47
CA ILE A 7 49.08 -19.11 -41.88
C ILE A 7 47.96 -19.40 -40.88
N TYR A 8 47.77 -20.66 -40.46
CA TYR A 8 46.76 -21.02 -39.45
C TYR A 8 47.02 -20.34 -38.08
N LYS A 9 48.29 -20.30 -37.66
CA LYS A 9 48.64 -19.58 -36.43
C LYS A 9 48.31 -18.07 -36.52
N PHE A 10 48.58 -17.43 -37.67
CA PHE A 10 48.28 -16.02 -37.88
C PHE A 10 46.79 -15.77 -37.90
N VAL A 11 45.97 -16.63 -38.50
CA VAL A 11 44.52 -16.55 -38.56
C VAL A 11 43.95 -16.74 -37.12
N ILE A 12 44.46 -17.69 -36.35
CA ILE A 12 44.01 -17.89 -34.98
C ILE A 12 44.33 -16.69 -34.11
N ILE A 13 45.54 -16.14 -34.19
CA ILE A 13 45.92 -14.95 -33.46
C ILE A 13 45.05 -13.76 -33.85
N PHE A 14 44.79 -13.57 -35.13
CA PHE A 14 43.88 -12.52 -35.60
C PHE A 14 42.47 -12.67 -35.08
N LEU A 15 41.91 -13.88 -35.09
CA LEU A 15 40.58 -14.17 -34.52
C LEU A 15 40.53 -13.91 -33.01
N VAL A 16 41.55 -14.30 -32.27
CA VAL A 16 41.65 -14.05 -30.83
C VAL A 16 41.70 -12.56 -30.54
N VAL A 17 42.51 -11.82 -31.27
CA VAL A 17 42.58 -10.34 -31.13
C VAL A 17 41.23 -9.69 -31.46
N LEU A 18 40.56 -10.15 -32.51
CA LEU A 18 39.22 -9.66 -32.88
C LEU A 18 38.19 -9.92 -31.79
N ILE A 19 38.21 -11.12 -31.17
CA ILE A 19 37.33 -11.48 -30.05
C ILE A 19 37.63 -10.58 -28.84
N ILE A 20 38.89 -10.35 -28.49
CA ILE A 20 39.27 -9.47 -27.38
C ILE A 20 38.78 -8.04 -27.62
N LEU A 21 38.95 -7.53 -28.83
CA LEU A 21 38.49 -6.18 -29.20
C LEU A 21 36.97 -6.06 -29.16
N THR A 22 36.22 -7.04 -29.65
CA THR A 22 34.75 -7.05 -29.61
C THR A 22 34.22 -7.19 -28.20
N CYS A 23 34.78 -8.06 -27.37
CA CYS A 23 34.41 -8.17 -25.95
C CYS A 23 34.74 -6.89 -25.16
N GLY A 24 35.90 -6.30 -25.43
CA GLY A 24 36.31 -5.04 -24.79
C GLY A 24 35.38 -3.87 -25.17
N SER A 25 35.05 -3.71 -26.45
CA SER A 25 34.11 -2.67 -26.89
C SER A 25 32.69 -2.88 -26.35
N TYR A 26 32.24 -4.13 -26.27
CA TYR A 26 30.96 -4.47 -25.67
C TYR A 26 30.91 -4.09 -24.19
N LYS A 27 31.94 -4.44 -23.41
CA LYS A 27 32.03 -4.09 -21.98
C LYS A 27 32.04 -2.59 -21.74
N ILE A 28 32.75 -1.84 -22.58
CA ILE A 28 32.76 -0.35 -22.53
C ILE A 28 31.38 0.20 -22.91
N GLY A 29 30.78 -0.29 -23.98
CA GLY A 29 29.50 0.20 -24.50
C GLY A 29 28.30 -0.06 -23.59
N THR A 30 28.39 -1.09 -22.76
CA THR A 30 27.34 -1.44 -21.77
C THR A 30 27.64 -0.93 -20.36
N SER A 31 28.81 -0.28 -20.14
CA SER A 31 29.17 0.30 -18.82
C SER A 31 28.36 1.57 -18.55
N SER A 32 28.38 2.03 -17.29
CA SER A 32 27.73 3.27 -16.85
C SER A 32 28.27 4.51 -17.59
N VAL A 33 27.42 5.49 -17.79
CA VAL A 33 27.78 6.75 -18.49
C VAL A 33 28.69 7.62 -17.61
N SER A 34 28.41 7.68 -16.31
CA SER A 34 29.20 8.41 -15.30
C SER A 34 29.60 7.50 -14.15
N LYS A 35 30.58 7.94 -13.36
CA LYS A 35 30.89 7.36 -12.05
C LYS A 35 30.12 8.06 -10.95
N ASP A 36 29.73 9.31 -11.18
CA ASP A 36 29.00 10.13 -10.23
C ASP A 36 27.51 9.73 -10.24
N SER A 37 26.91 9.74 -9.06
CA SER A 37 25.48 9.49 -8.88
C SER A 37 24.69 10.72 -9.34
N PHE A 38 23.90 10.56 -10.40
CA PHE A 38 22.98 11.58 -10.88
C PHE A 38 21.66 10.92 -11.26
N GLU A 39 20.62 11.22 -10.51
CA GLU A 39 19.27 10.66 -10.72
C GLU A 39 18.56 11.35 -11.89
N VAL A 40 17.93 10.53 -12.71
CA VAL A 40 17.13 10.97 -13.86
C VAL A 40 15.78 10.27 -13.79
N LYS A 41 14.71 11.05 -13.75
CA LYS A 41 13.34 10.51 -13.86
C LYS A 41 12.95 10.37 -15.32
N ILE A 42 12.52 9.17 -15.70
CA ILE A 42 11.99 8.89 -17.03
C ILE A 42 10.62 8.25 -16.94
N THR A 43 9.77 8.48 -17.92
CA THR A 43 8.46 7.84 -18.04
C THR A 43 8.50 6.81 -19.17
N ILE A 44 8.22 5.54 -18.83
CA ILE A 44 8.07 4.47 -19.81
C ILE A 44 6.59 4.39 -20.21
N PRO A 45 6.23 4.66 -21.48
CA PRO A 45 4.86 4.58 -21.97
C PRO A 45 4.28 3.16 -21.86
N LYS A 46 2.96 3.05 -21.83
CA LYS A 46 2.27 1.75 -21.98
C LYS A 46 2.64 1.12 -23.33
N GLU A 47 2.70 -0.21 -23.35
CA GLU A 47 3.03 -1.02 -24.53
C GLU A 47 4.47 -0.82 -25.08
N SER A 48 5.34 -0.17 -24.30
CA SER A 48 6.76 -0.06 -24.67
C SER A 48 7.46 -1.42 -24.61
N THR A 49 8.46 -1.58 -25.48
CA THR A 49 9.40 -2.71 -25.43
C THR A 49 10.78 -2.22 -25.03
N TYR A 50 11.66 -3.12 -24.56
CA TYR A 50 13.05 -2.77 -24.29
C TYR A 50 13.77 -2.16 -25.48
N LEU A 51 13.44 -2.59 -26.71
CA LEU A 51 14.04 -2.02 -27.90
C LEU A 51 13.52 -0.62 -28.23
N SER A 52 12.22 -0.35 -27.99
CA SER A 52 11.62 0.96 -28.30
C SER A 52 12.11 2.08 -27.38
N ILE A 53 12.47 1.77 -26.11
CA ILE A 53 12.95 2.76 -25.15
C ILE A 53 14.45 3.09 -25.29
N SER A 54 15.17 2.47 -26.22
CA SER A 54 16.63 2.68 -26.37
C SER A 54 16.97 4.15 -26.65
N ASN A 55 16.17 4.84 -27.47
CA ASN A 55 16.36 6.26 -27.78
C ASN A 55 16.11 7.12 -26.54
N LEU A 56 15.01 6.87 -25.82
CA LEU A 56 14.67 7.57 -24.57
C LEU A 56 15.80 7.48 -23.54
N LEU A 57 16.39 6.28 -23.35
CA LEU A 57 17.52 6.09 -22.45
C LEU A 57 18.77 6.84 -22.92
N LYS A 58 19.00 6.89 -24.23
CA LYS A 58 20.15 7.59 -24.81
C LYS A 58 20.03 9.11 -24.71
N GLU A 59 18.86 9.67 -25.02
CA GLU A 59 18.57 11.12 -24.93
C GLU A 59 18.72 11.63 -23.48
N ASN A 60 18.37 10.81 -22.50
CA ASN A 60 18.53 11.12 -21.08
C ASN A 60 19.93 10.83 -20.52
N ASN A 61 20.89 10.47 -21.39
CA ASN A 61 22.26 10.12 -20.99
C ASN A 61 22.33 9.02 -19.93
N LEU A 62 21.49 7.99 -20.05
CA LEU A 62 21.45 6.82 -19.15
C LEU A 62 22.25 5.64 -19.74
N ILE A 63 22.45 5.60 -21.06
CA ILE A 63 23.26 4.58 -21.73
C ILE A 63 24.31 5.22 -22.64
N ARG A 64 25.48 4.58 -22.78
CA ARG A 64 26.55 5.07 -23.66
C ARG A 64 26.22 4.89 -25.13
N SER A 65 25.61 3.76 -25.48
CA SER A 65 25.36 3.39 -26.88
C SER A 65 24.06 2.61 -27.00
N GLU A 66 23.16 3.09 -27.89
CA GLU A 66 21.96 2.34 -28.24
C GLU A 66 22.27 0.98 -28.90
N SER A 67 23.31 0.93 -29.74
CA SER A 67 23.66 -0.31 -30.42
C SER A 67 24.05 -1.40 -29.45
N PHE A 68 24.90 -1.09 -28.46
CA PHE A 68 25.29 -2.06 -27.43
C PHE A 68 24.14 -2.39 -26.48
N TYR A 69 23.27 -1.43 -26.16
CA TYR A 69 22.04 -1.69 -25.43
C TYR A 69 21.13 -2.69 -26.19
N LYS A 70 20.88 -2.43 -27.47
CA LYS A 70 20.07 -3.32 -28.33
C LYS A 70 20.68 -4.71 -28.47
N ILE A 71 22.01 -4.84 -28.51
CA ILE A 71 22.72 -6.13 -28.49
C ILE A 71 22.48 -6.83 -27.17
N TYR A 72 22.62 -6.11 -26.04
CA TYR A 72 22.34 -6.66 -24.70
C TYR A 72 20.92 -7.24 -24.63
N ILE A 73 19.91 -6.47 -25.04
CA ILE A 73 18.50 -6.88 -25.03
C ILE A 73 18.27 -8.15 -25.87
N LYS A 74 18.91 -8.23 -27.05
CA LYS A 74 18.79 -9.41 -27.95
C LYS A 74 19.45 -10.67 -27.35
N ILE A 75 20.54 -10.53 -26.60
CA ILE A 75 21.25 -11.64 -25.97
C ILE A 75 20.48 -12.13 -24.74
N PHE A 76 20.10 -11.25 -23.83
CA PHE A 76 19.52 -11.60 -22.52
C PHE A 76 17.99 -11.71 -22.56
N LYS A 77 17.32 -11.16 -23.59
CA LYS A 77 15.87 -11.25 -23.84
C LYS A 77 15.01 -10.93 -22.60
N PRO A 78 15.23 -9.80 -21.92
CA PRO A 78 14.35 -9.40 -20.82
C PRO A 78 12.93 -9.23 -21.35
N ASN A 79 11.92 -9.59 -20.54
CA ASN A 79 10.54 -9.67 -21.04
C ASN A 79 9.50 -9.03 -20.09
N ASN A 80 9.92 -8.43 -18.99
CA ASN A 80 9.03 -7.95 -17.96
C ASN A 80 9.06 -6.42 -17.80
N LEU A 81 9.16 -5.68 -18.93
CA LEU A 81 9.13 -4.22 -18.91
C LEU A 81 7.75 -3.73 -18.47
N LYS A 82 7.71 -2.95 -17.39
CA LYS A 82 6.48 -2.30 -16.92
C LYS A 82 6.46 -0.84 -17.32
N ALA A 83 5.28 -0.35 -17.75
CA ALA A 83 5.06 1.07 -17.93
C ALA A 83 5.04 1.78 -16.59
N GLY A 84 5.54 3.02 -16.53
CA GLY A 84 5.56 3.80 -15.29
C GLY A 84 6.68 4.84 -15.26
N ILE A 85 6.80 5.50 -14.12
CA ILE A 85 7.86 6.48 -13.87
C ILE A 85 8.98 5.76 -13.12
N TYR A 86 10.20 5.86 -13.66
CA TYR A 86 11.39 5.25 -13.08
C TYR A 86 12.42 6.34 -12.74
N THR A 87 13.04 6.21 -11.57
CA THR A 87 14.23 6.98 -11.22
C THR A 87 15.44 6.11 -11.50
N LEU A 88 16.20 6.45 -12.54
CA LEU A 88 17.43 5.77 -12.93
C LEU A 88 18.63 6.65 -12.63
N ASN A 89 19.81 6.05 -12.48
CA ASN A 89 21.02 6.79 -12.16
C ASN A 89 22.06 6.63 -13.29
N ARG A 90 22.79 7.71 -13.61
CA ARG A 90 23.83 7.69 -14.65
C ARG A 90 25.04 6.81 -14.34
N ASN A 91 25.21 6.42 -13.08
CA ASN A 91 26.22 5.45 -12.67
C ASN A 91 25.80 3.99 -12.85
N MET A 92 24.54 3.74 -13.26
CA MET A 92 24.06 2.39 -13.59
C MET A 92 24.61 1.93 -14.94
N ASN A 93 25.02 0.67 -15.01
CA ASN A 93 25.31 0.01 -16.29
C ASN A 93 24.02 -0.52 -16.95
N VAL A 94 24.11 -0.99 -18.20
CA VAL A 94 22.93 -1.47 -18.94
C VAL A 94 22.19 -2.59 -18.21
N LYS A 95 22.91 -3.50 -17.52
CA LYS A 95 22.28 -4.58 -16.76
C LYS A 95 21.46 -4.02 -15.60
N GLU A 96 22.02 -3.12 -14.81
CA GLU A 96 21.35 -2.50 -13.67
C GLU A 96 20.11 -1.70 -14.09
N ILE A 97 20.18 -0.99 -15.24
CA ILE A 97 19.03 -0.30 -15.83
C ILE A 97 17.94 -1.30 -16.20
N VAL A 98 18.29 -2.40 -16.88
CA VAL A 98 17.33 -3.43 -17.29
C VAL A 98 16.72 -4.09 -16.06
N ASP A 99 17.52 -4.48 -15.07
CA ASP A 99 17.06 -5.08 -13.82
C ASP A 99 16.07 -4.14 -13.08
N THR A 100 16.35 -2.82 -13.10
CA THR A 100 15.45 -1.79 -12.56
C THR A 100 14.12 -1.74 -13.31
N LEU A 101 14.17 -1.78 -14.64
CA LEU A 101 12.98 -1.71 -15.50
C LEU A 101 12.15 -3.01 -15.47
N GLU A 102 12.73 -4.14 -15.13
CA GLU A 102 12.02 -5.40 -14.85
C GLU A 102 11.32 -5.41 -13.49
N GLY A 103 11.59 -4.42 -12.66
CA GLY A 103 11.13 -4.40 -11.26
C GLY A 103 11.92 -5.37 -10.36
N ASN A 104 13.09 -5.82 -10.81
CA ASN A 104 14.02 -6.66 -10.04
C ASN A 104 14.94 -5.84 -9.11
N VAL A 105 14.74 -4.51 -9.04
CA VAL A 105 15.32 -3.77 -7.93
C VAL A 105 14.67 -4.32 -6.68
N LYS A 106 15.49 -4.74 -5.72
CA LYS A 106 15.06 -4.97 -4.35
C LYS A 106 14.50 -3.64 -3.85
N SER A 107 13.22 -3.36 -4.16
CA SER A 107 12.49 -2.34 -3.47
C SER A 107 12.58 -2.74 -2.01
N GLU A 108 13.02 -1.82 -1.18
CA GLU A 108 13.14 -2.05 0.25
C GLU A 108 11.74 -2.36 0.77
N GLU A 109 11.50 -3.64 1.09
CA GLU A 109 10.27 -4.04 1.76
C GLU A 109 10.35 -3.56 3.20
N ILE A 110 9.33 -2.84 3.61
CA ILE A 110 9.14 -2.39 4.98
C ILE A 110 7.83 -2.96 5.52
N THR A 111 7.75 -3.10 6.83
CA THR A 111 6.52 -3.55 7.49
C THR A 111 5.83 -2.39 8.21
N ILE A 112 4.51 -2.39 8.12
CA ILE A 112 3.62 -1.49 8.87
C ILE A 112 2.71 -2.38 9.71
N THR A 113 2.80 -2.25 11.03
CA THR A 113 1.91 -2.94 11.96
C THR A 113 0.84 -1.97 12.43
N ILE A 114 -0.41 -2.32 12.20
CA ILE A 114 -1.59 -1.61 12.70
C ILE A 114 -2.16 -2.44 13.85
N PRO A 115 -2.00 -1.99 15.11
CA PRO A 115 -2.57 -2.67 16.25
C PRO A 115 -4.11 -2.57 16.29
N GLU A 116 -4.75 -3.52 16.93
CA GLU A 116 -6.18 -3.48 17.25
C GLU A 116 -6.53 -2.24 18.10
N GLY A 117 -7.73 -1.75 17.99
CA GLY A 117 -8.24 -0.61 18.75
C GLY A 117 -7.67 0.76 18.36
N LYS A 118 -6.84 0.86 17.31
CA LYS A 118 -6.31 2.13 16.82
C LYS A 118 -7.36 2.92 16.06
N HIS A 119 -7.34 4.26 16.24
CA HIS A 119 -8.16 5.18 15.46
C HIS A 119 -7.51 5.47 14.10
N ILE A 120 -8.30 5.87 13.13
CA ILE A 120 -7.81 6.15 11.78
C ILE A 120 -6.70 7.23 11.75
N GLU A 121 -6.75 8.20 12.66
CA GLU A 121 -5.70 9.23 12.80
C GLU A 121 -4.37 8.63 13.25
N GLU A 122 -4.40 7.63 14.17
CA GLU A 122 -3.21 6.91 14.61
C GLU A 122 -2.70 5.98 13.51
N VAL A 123 -3.60 5.34 12.74
CA VAL A 123 -3.24 4.54 11.57
C VAL A 123 -2.54 5.42 10.53
N ALA A 124 -3.07 6.61 10.24
CA ALA A 124 -2.44 7.56 9.33
C ALA A 124 -1.05 8.01 9.83
N GLU A 125 -0.88 8.20 11.13
CA GLU A 125 0.41 8.55 11.75
C GLU A 125 1.43 7.40 11.64
N ILE A 126 1.01 6.16 11.90
CA ILE A 126 1.86 4.98 11.73
C ILE A 126 2.34 4.88 10.27
N ILE A 127 1.43 5.04 9.31
CA ILE A 127 1.76 4.97 7.88
C ILE A 127 2.69 6.12 7.49
N SER A 128 2.39 7.37 7.89
CA SER A 128 3.19 8.55 7.58
C SER A 128 4.63 8.44 8.08
N SER A 129 4.84 7.73 9.20
CA SER A 129 6.19 7.46 9.73
C SER A 129 7.04 6.54 8.83
N LYS A 130 6.43 5.85 7.88
CA LYS A 130 7.06 4.82 7.05
C LYS A 130 7.16 5.18 5.57
N ILE A 131 6.27 6.04 5.08
CA ILE A 131 6.24 6.49 3.69
C ILE A 131 6.44 8.01 3.62
N ASN A 132 6.78 8.53 2.44
CA ASN A 132 6.97 9.97 2.24
C ASN A 132 5.64 10.68 1.94
N MET A 133 4.72 10.67 2.91
CA MET A 133 3.44 11.36 2.85
C MET A 133 3.03 11.83 4.25
N SER A 134 2.46 13.03 4.37
CA SER A 134 2.01 13.55 5.66
C SER A 134 0.74 12.83 6.15
N LYS A 135 0.53 12.83 7.48
CA LYS A 135 -0.69 12.31 8.10
C LYS A 135 -1.94 12.99 7.53
N GLU A 136 -1.86 14.29 7.36
CA GLU A 136 -2.94 15.13 6.85
C GLU A 136 -3.32 14.75 5.40
N ASP A 137 -2.32 14.54 4.53
CA ASP A 137 -2.55 14.12 3.15
C ASP A 137 -3.16 12.71 3.08
N ILE A 138 -2.75 11.80 3.97
CA ILE A 138 -3.33 10.46 4.08
C ILE A 138 -4.81 10.56 4.48
N LEU A 139 -5.13 11.35 5.50
CA LEU A 139 -6.50 11.54 5.95
C LEU A 139 -7.37 12.22 4.87
N LEU A 140 -6.83 13.21 4.16
CA LEU A 140 -7.50 13.83 3.02
C LEU A 140 -7.77 12.84 1.89
N TYR A 141 -6.83 11.96 1.58
CA TYR A 141 -7.02 10.89 0.59
C TYR A 141 -8.18 9.97 0.98
N TRP A 142 -8.26 9.56 2.25
CA TRP A 142 -9.33 8.69 2.76
C TRP A 142 -10.70 9.36 2.92
N GLN A 143 -10.76 10.69 2.77
CA GLN A 143 -12.01 11.46 2.77
C GLN A 143 -12.38 11.99 1.38
N ASN A 144 -11.55 11.74 0.37
CA ASN A 144 -11.83 12.17 -1.00
C ASN A 144 -13.02 11.39 -1.57
N GLU A 145 -14.02 12.11 -2.08
CA GLU A 145 -15.28 11.53 -2.55
C GLU A 145 -15.08 10.55 -3.73
N GLU A 146 -14.19 10.87 -4.67
CA GLU A 146 -13.91 9.99 -5.81
C GLU A 146 -13.23 8.69 -5.35
N VAL A 147 -12.32 8.78 -4.37
CA VAL A 147 -11.68 7.62 -3.75
C VAL A 147 -12.72 6.77 -3.05
N LEU A 148 -13.57 7.37 -2.19
CA LEU A 148 -14.60 6.65 -1.47
C LEU A 148 -15.58 5.95 -2.41
N ASN A 149 -16.01 6.60 -3.49
CA ASN A 149 -16.88 5.99 -4.49
C ASN A 149 -16.21 4.79 -5.15
N SER A 150 -14.94 4.90 -5.53
CA SER A 150 -14.20 3.78 -6.13
C SER A 150 -14.04 2.60 -5.18
N LEU A 151 -13.87 2.86 -3.88
CA LEU A 151 -13.78 1.82 -2.86
C LEU A 151 -15.15 1.16 -2.61
N ILE A 152 -16.23 1.92 -2.58
CA ILE A 152 -17.61 1.40 -2.45
C ILE A 152 -17.94 0.49 -3.64
N ASP A 153 -17.58 0.88 -4.86
CA ASP A 153 -17.81 0.06 -6.05
C ASP A 153 -17.00 -1.26 -6.04
N LYS A 154 -15.84 -1.24 -5.37
CA LYS A 154 -14.94 -2.41 -5.33
C LYS A 154 -15.26 -3.38 -4.20
N TYR A 155 -15.61 -2.89 -3.02
CA TYR A 155 -15.75 -3.72 -1.81
C TYR A 155 -17.20 -3.85 -1.37
N TRP A 156 -17.74 -5.07 -1.37
CA TRP A 156 -19.12 -5.40 -1.02
C TRP A 156 -19.57 -4.96 0.38
N PHE A 157 -18.62 -4.80 1.29
CA PHE A 157 -18.86 -4.41 2.68
C PHE A 157 -18.82 -2.89 2.90
N LEU A 158 -18.41 -2.12 1.89
CA LEU A 158 -18.49 -0.67 1.90
C LEU A 158 -19.78 -0.20 1.20
N THR A 159 -20.46 0.76 1.80
CA THR A 159 -21.71 1.33 1.25
C THR A 159 -21.72 2.84 1.47
N ASP A 160 -22.66 3.55 0.88
CA ASP A 160 -22.82 5.00 1.08
C ASP A 160 -23.00 5.43 2.54
N VAL A 161 -23.26 4.49 3.45
CA VAL A 161 -23.37 4.78 4.88
C VAL A 161 -22.10 5.45 5.44
N ILE A 162 -20.93 5.13 4.90
CA ILE A 162 -19.65 5.72 5.32
C ILE A 162 -19.50 7.21 4.98
N LYS A 163 -20.36 7.72 4.10
CA LYS A 163 -20.42 9.16 3.72
C LYS A 163 -21.54 9.93 4.43
N LYS A 164 -22.25 9.29 5.37
CA LYS A 164 -23.39 9.90 6.06
C LYS A 164 -22.95 11.12 6.86
N GLU A 165 -23.76 12.18 6.83
CA GLU A 165 -23.53 13.38 7.64
C GLU A 165 -23.40 13.02 9.12
N GLY A 166 -22.39 13.56 9.79
CA GLY A 166 -22.08 13.27 11.19
C GLY A 166 -20.98 12.19 11.37
N ILE A 167 -20.62 11.43 10.32
CA ILE A 167 -19.46 10.55 10.36
C ILE A 167 -18.18 11.40 10.31
N ARG A 168 -17.28 11.17 11.27
CA ARG A 168 -16.01 11.91 11.38
C ARG A 168 -15.01 11.50 10.32
N TYR A 169 -14.82 10.18 10.14
CA TYR A 169 -13.92 9.58 9.16
C TYR A 169 -14.61 8.39 8.47
N SER A 170 -14.73 8.47 7.15
CA SER A 170 -15.49 7.50 6.35
C SER A 170 -14.99 6.05 6.48
N LEU A 171 -13.67 5.86 6.62
CA LEU A 171 -13.04 4.53 6.69
C LEU A 171 -12.67 4.10 8.12
N GLU A 172 -13.13 4.82 9.16
CA GLU A 172 -12.94 4.40 10.54
C GLU A 172 -13.58 3.01 10.77
N GLY A 173 -12.80 2.08 11.33
CA GLY A 173 -13.23 0.72 11.61
C GLY A 173 -13.19 -0.25 10.41
N TYR A 174 -12.79 0.20 9.22
CA TYR A 174 -12.78 -0.62 8.02
C TYR A 174 -11.39 -1.15 7.61
N PHE A 175 -10.32 -0.71 8.25
CA PHE A 175 -8.99 -1.27 8.05
C PHE A 175 -8.73 -2.37 9.06
N PHE A 176 -8.48 -3.60 8.58
CA PHE A 176 -8.22 -4.71 9.50
C PHE A 176 -6.85 -4.53 10.17
N PRO A 177 -6.75 -4.67 11.50
CA PRO A 177 -5.47 -4.67 12.22
C PRO A 177 -4.61 -5.88 11.83
N ASP A 178 -3.42 -5.62 11.30
CA ASP A 178 -2.46 -6.66 10.90
C ASP A 178 -1.07 -6.05 10.67
N THR A 179 -0.08 -6.88 10.36
CA THR A 179 1.23 -6.45 9.90
C THR A 179 1.33 -6.59 8.38
N TYR A 180 1.45 -5.45 7.70
CA TYR A 180 1.47 -5.35 6.25
C TYR A 180 2.89 -5.19 5.73
N SER A 181 3.34 -6.07 4.83
CA SER A 181 4.54 -5.87 4.04
C SER A 181 4.22 -4.97 2.85
N ILE A 182 4.91 -3.85 2.73
CA ILE A 182 4.77 -2.89 1.64
C ILE A 182 6.15 -2.53 1.07
N LEU A 183 6.18 -1.96 -0.11
CA LEU A 183 7.40 -1.36 -0.64
C LEU A 183 7.54 0.06 -0.07
N LYS A 184 8.74 0.50 0.21
CA LYS A 184 9.02 1.85 0.74
C LYS A 184 8.46 2.97 -0.14
N GLU A 185 8.39 2.71 -1.45
CA GLU A 185 7.84 3.63 -2.45
C GLU A 185 6.34 3.40 -2.72
N SER A 186 5.66 2.56 -1.92
CA SER A 186 4.23 2.31 -2.08
C SER A 186 3.43 3.60 -1.96
N LYS A 187 2.45 3.77 -2.82
CA LYS A 187 1.49 4.85 -2.72
C LYS A 187 0.48 4.54 -1.62
N ILE A 188 -0.14 5.58 -1.08
CA ILE A 188 -1.21 5.41 -0.08
C ILE A 188 -2.38 4.58 -0.62
N GLU A 189 -2.65 4.66 -1.92
CA GLU A 189 -3.64 3.83 -2.61
C GLU A 189 -3.36 2.33 -2.45
N ASP A 190 -2.11 1.90 -2.70
CA ASP A 190 -1.70 0.49 -2.59
C ASP A 190 -1.83 -0.02 -1.15
N ILE A 191 -1.49 0.83 -0.17
CA ILE A 191 -1.59 0.51 1.26
C ILE A 191 -3.06 0.39 1.67
N THR A 192 -3.89 1.33 1.22
CA THR A 192 -5.35 1.32 1.46
C THR A 192 -5.98 0.04 0.93
N TYR A 193 -5.66 -0.34 -0.29
CA TYR A 193 -6.16 -1.60 -0.85
C TYR A 193 -5.70 -2.82 -0.04
N LYS A 194 -4.45 -2.89 0.38
CA LYS A 194 -3.97 -4.02 1.20
C LYS A 194 -4.74 -4.16 2.51
N MET A 195 -5.04 -3.05 3.18
CA MET A 195 -5.80 -3.06 4.44
C MET A 195 -7.26 -3.46 4.22
N LEU A 196 -7.88 -2.97 3.14
CA LEU A 196 -9.26 -3.34 2.77
C LEU A 196 -9.36 -4.75 2.21
N ASP A 197 -8.39 -5.22 1.41
CA ASP A 197 -8.33 -6.61 0.94
C ASP A 197 -8.22 -7.59 2.11
N LYS A 198 -7.50 -7.21 3.18
CA LYS A 198 -7.44 -8.01 4.41
C LYS A 198 -8.79 -8.01 5.15
N MET A 199 -9.46 -6.88 5.24
CA MET A 199 -10.82 -6.82 5.80
C MET A 199 -11.79 -7.69 4.98
N ASP A 200 -11.69 -7.65 3.64
CA ASP A 200 -12.49 -8.51 2.76
C ASP A 200 -12.21 -10.00 3.02
N GLU A 201 -10.93 -10.39 3.15
CA GLU A 201 -10.55 -11.78 3.50
C GLU A 201 -11.20 -12.25 4.80
N VAL A 202 -11.24 -11.37 5.80
CA VAL A 202 -11.81 -11.69 7.12
C VAL A 202 -13.34 -11.75 7.03
N LEU A 203 -13.99 -10.70 6.54
CA LEU A 203 -15.45 -10.62 6.49
C LEU A 203 -16.07 -11.66 5.54
N SER A 204 -15.37 -12.02 4.46
CA SER A 204 -15.87 -13.03 3.51
C SER A 204 -16.02 -14.42 4.13
N LYS A 205 -15.26 -14.73 5.21
CA LYS A 205 -15.42 -16.00 5.96
C LYS A 205 -16.77 -16.09 6.70
N TYR A 206 -17.35 -14.94 7.02
CA TYR A 206 -18.60 -14.80 7.79
C TYR A 206 -19.74 -14.22 6.94
N LYS A 207 -19.60 -14.23 5.61
CA LYS A 207 -20.56 -13.57 4.71
C LYS A 207 -21.98 -14.12 4.83
N GLU A 208 -22.12 -15.42 5.06
CA GLU A 208 -23.42 -16.06 5.28
C GLU A 208 -24.03 -15.65 6.63
N GLU A 209 -23.25 -15.66 7.68
CA GLU A 209 -23.67 -15.23 9.03
C GLU A 209 -24.07 -13.75 9.03
N ILE A 210 -23.27 -12.92 8.36
CA ILE A 210 -23.56 -11.49 8.20
C ILE A 210 -24.88 -11.29 7.44
N SER A 211 -25.10 -12.04 6.34
CA SER A 211 -26.34 -11.94 5.55
C SER A 211 -27.58 -12.34 6.31
N ASN A 212 -27.44 -13.25 7.28
CA ASN A 212 -28.52 -13.74 8.14
C ASN A 212 -28.65 -12.93 9.45
N SER A 213 -27.72 -11.99 9.70
CA SER A 213 -27.75 -11.11 10.87
C SER A 213 -28.81 -10.03 10.75
N LYS A 214 -29.35 -9.57 11.89
CA LYS A 214 -30.17 -8.36 11.94
C LYS A 214 -29.34 -7.06 11.77
N PHE A 215 -28.01 -7.16 11.86
CA PHE A 215 -27.07 -6.05 11.70
C PHE A 215 -26.40 -6.13 10.33
N ASN A 216 -26.30 -5.02 9.65
CA ASN A 216 -25.45 -4.89 8.47
C ASN A 216 -23.95 -4.78 8.85
N VAL A 217 -23.04 -4.81 7.87
CA VAL A 217 -21.59 -4.77 8.13
C VAL A 217 -21.18 -3.52 8.91
N HIS A 218 -21.71 -2.35 8.58
CA HIS A 218 -21.40 -1.10 9.29
C HIS A 218 -21.78 -1.17 10.77
N GLU A 219 -22.95 -1.70 11.08
CA GLU A 219 -23.43 -1.89 12.44
C GLU A 219 -22.61 -2.95 13.19
N ILE A 220 -22.20 -4.03 12.50
CA ILE A 220 -21.33 -5.06 13.09
C ILE A 220 -19.97 -4.45 13.45
N LEU A 221 -19.32 -3.73 12.54
CA LEU A 221 -18.04 -3.08 12.79
C LEU A 221 -18.15 -1.98 13.87
N THR A 222 -19.28 -1.27 13.90
CA THR A 222 -19.57 -0.28 14.95
C THR A 222 -19.64 -0.95 16.33
N LEU A 223 -20.39 -2.06 16.44
CA LEU A 223 -20.48 -2.80 17.69
C LEU A 223 -19.12 -3.41 18.06
N ALA A 224 -18.42 -4.01 17.11
CA ALA A 224 -17.08 -4.57 17.32
C ALA A 224 -16.09 -3.53 17.86
N SER A 225 -16.12 -2.30 17.33
CA SER A 225 -15.25 -1.22 17.81
C SER A 225 -15.52 -0.81 19.26
N ILE A 226 -16.77 -0.92 19.71
CA ILE A 226 -17.13 -0.69 21.12
C ILE A 226 -16.60 -1.84 21.98
N VAL A 227 -16.86 -3.08 21.57
CA VAL A 227 -16.41 -4.29 22.27
C VAL A 227 -14.89 -4.31 22.40
N GLU A 228 -14.17 -3.92 21.35
CA GLU A 228 -12.71 -3.84 21.32
C GLU A 228 -12.15 -2.95 22.44
N HIS A 229 -12.80 -1.82 22.71
CA HIS A 229 -12.39 -0.89 23.77
C HIS A 229 -12.78 -1.32 25.19
N GLU A 230 -13.90 -2.04 25.31
CA GLU A 230 -14.41 -2.47 26.62
C GLU A 230 -13.78 -3.80 27.10
N ALA A 231 -13.33 -4.63 26.17
CA ALA A 231 -12.74 -5.93 26.49
C ALA A 231 -11.25 -5.79 26.84
N ILE A 232 -10.88 -6.23 28.04
CA ILE A 232 -9.46 -6.35 28.43
C ILE A 232 -8.88 -7.67 27.93
N LEU A 233 -9.70 -8.74 27.96
CA LEU A 233 -9.31 -10.08 27.49
C LEU A 233 -10.20 -10.48 26.31
N ASP A 234 -9.62 -11.16 25.34
CA ASP A 234 -10.36 -11.69 24.18
C ASP A 234 -11.49 -12.62 24.60
N SER A 235 -11.30 -13.39 25.66
CA SER A 235 -12.32 -14.28 26.26
C SER A 235 -13.58 -13.54 26.67
N ASP A 236 -13.51 -12.25 26.99
CA ASP A 236 -14.62 -11.46 27.49
C ASP A 236 -15.45 -10.84 26.36
N ARG A 237 -14.86 -10.72 25.14
CA ARG A 237 -15.50 -10.12 23.96
C ARG A 237 -16.91 -10.67 23.69
N PRO A 238 -17.16 -12.01 23.67
CA PRO A 238 -18.51 -12.54 23.41
C PRO A 238 -19.53 -12.14 24.48
N MET A 239 -19.12 -12.09 25.75
CA MET A 239 -20.01 -11.70 26.84
C MET A 239 -20.35 -10.21 26.79
N ILE A 240 -19.36 -9.36 26.53
CA ILE A 240 -19.54 -7.91 26.40
C ILE A 240 -20.44 -7.61 25.19
N ALA A 241 -20.19 -8.24 24.03
CA ALA A 241 -21.05 -8.15 22.86
C ALA A 241 -22.50 -8.54 23.19
N GLY A 242 -22.70 -9.63 23.91
CA GLY A 242 -24.02 -10.07 24.36
C GLY A 242 -24.73 -9.06 25.26
N VAL A 243 -24.01 -8.36 26.14
CA VAL A 243 -24.57 -7.29 26.95
C VAL A 243 -25.06 -6.12 26.08
N PHE A 244 -24.26 -5.69 25.09
CA PHE A 244 -24.66 -4.60 24.19
C PHE A 244 -25.83 -4.99 23.30
N ILE A 245 -25.83 -6.19 22.74
CA ILE A 245 -26.96 -6.72 21.93
C ILE A 245 -28.24 -6.75 22.77
N ASN A 246 -28.18 -7.23 24.02
CA ASN A 246 -29.35 -7.25 24.93
C ASN A 246 -29.84 -5.84 25.25
N ARG A 247 -28.97 -4.84 25.36
CA ARG A 247 -29.36 -3.44 25.55
C ARG A 247 -30.06 -2.90 24.31
N LEU A 248 -29.49 -3.15 23.12
CA LEU A 248 -30.11 -2.76 21.83
C LEU A 248 -31.52 -3.37 21.70
N ASP A 249 -31.70 -4.65 22.00
CA ASP A 249 -32.99 -5.36 21.91
C ASP A 249 -34.03 -4.81 22.87
N LYS A 250 -33.61 -4.19 23.97
CA LYS A 250 -34.47 -3.55 24.97
C LYS A 250 -34.59 -2.04 24.81
N SER A 251 -34.09 -1.47 23.72
CA SER A 251 -34.02 -0.01 23.47
C SER A 251 -33.37 0.74 24.61
N MET A 252 -32.34 0.14 25.23
CA MET A 252 -31.52 0.77 26.27
C MET A 252 -30.31 1.45 25.65
N LYS A 253 -29.93 2.61 26.20
CA LYS A 253 -28.66 3.25 25.84
C LYS A 253 -27.48 2.34 26.13
N LEU A 254 -26.48 2.28 25.22
CA LEU A 254 -25.33 1.41 25.42
C LEU A 254 -24.41 1.90 26.55
N GLN A 255 -24.31 3.21 26.75
CA GLN A 255 -23.54 3.83 27.83
C GLN A 255 -22.10 3.34 27.90
N SER A 256 -21.43 3.29 26.75
CA SER A 256 -20.01 2.96 26.67
C SER A 256 -19.16 4.22 26.75
N CYS A 257 -18.18 4.21 27.65
CA CYS A 257 -17.22 5.29 27.81
C CYS A 257 -16.36 5.50 26.57
N ALA A 258 -16.05 4.42 25.82
CA ALA A 258 -15.31 4.48 24.55
C ALA A 258 -15.98 5.42 23.55
N THR A 259 -17.30 5.36 23.45
CA THR A 259 -18.06 6.22 22.51
C THR A 259 -18.05 7.70 22.92
N VAL A 260 -17.96 7.99 24.23
CA VAL A 260 -17.81 9.37 24.72
C VAL A 260 -16.42 9.89 24.39
N GLY A 261 -15.37 9.10 24.64
CA GLY A 261 -13.99 9.46 24.28
C GLY A 261 -13.85 9.81 22.81
N TYR A 262 -14.42 8.98 21.96
CA TYR A 262 -14.43 9.26 20.51
C TYR A 262 -15.26 10.53 20.19
N ALA A 263 -16.42 10.69 20.80
CA ALA A 263 -17.29 11.86 20.56
C ALA A 263 -16.59 13.20 20.86
N ILE A 264 -15.87 13.27 21.99
CA ILE A 264 -15.15 14.50 22.40
C ILE A 264 -13.72 14.59 21.88
N ASN A 265 -13.25 13.57 21.18
CA ASN A 265 -11.87 13.41 20.73
C ASN A 265 -10.83 13.53 21.87
N GLU A 266 -11.15 12.96 23.03
CA GLU A 266 -10.30 13.02 24.20
C GLU A 266 -10.47 11.73 25.05
N TRP A 267 -9.37 11.02 25.30
CA TRP A 267 -9.36 9.78 26.07
C TRP A 267 -9.00 10.04 27.52
N LYS A 268 -9.93 9.74 28.43
CA LYS A 268 -9.81 9.97 29.87
C LYS A 268 -10.02 8.70 30.67
N LEU A 269 -9.39 8.63 31.84
CA LEU A 269 -9.65 7.53 32.80
C LEU A 269 -11.09 7.57 33.34
N SER A 270 -11.71 8.75 33.38
CA SER A 270 -13.11 8.93 33.77
C SER A 270 -13.70 10.15 33.08
N TYR A 271 -14.98 10.08 32.75
CA TYR A 271 -15.72 11.16 32.09
C TYR A 271 -16.64 11.82 33.10
N ASN A 272 -16.64 13.13 33.12
CA ASN A 272 -17.53 13.91 34.00
C ASN A 272 -18.92 14.05 33.37
N TYR A 273 -19.87 14.58 34.14
CA TYR A 273 -21.27 14.74 33.68
C TYR A 273 -21.39 15.58 32.38
N LYS A 274 -20.56 16.61 32.22
CA LYS A 274 -20.55 17.44 31.01
C LYS A 274 -20.08 16.64 29.79
N ASP A 275 -19.07 15.82 29.94
CA ASP A 275 -18.58 14.93 28.86
C ASP A 275 -19.69 13.98 28.40
N LEU A 276 -20.42 13.37 29.37
CA LEU A 276 -21.52 12.44 29.10
C LEU A 276 -22.75 13.11 28.45
N GLN A 277 -22.89 14.43 28.54
CA GLN A 277 -23.96 15.19 27.93
C GLN A 277 -23.59 15.81 26.59
N THR A 278 -22.42 15.48 26.05
CA THR A 278 -21.99 15.97 24.73
C THR A 278 -22.96 15.50 23.65
N ASP A 279 -23.54 16.47 22.92
CA ASP A 279 -24.41 16.22 21.78
C ASP A 279 -23.55 15.77 20.57
N SER A 280 -23.45 14.47 20.39
CA SER A 280 -22.70 13.85 19.30
C SER A 280 -23.35 12.53 18.90
N PRO A 281 -23.48 12.22 17.60
CA PRO A 281 -24.07 10.98 17.13
C PRO A 281 -23.24 9.74 17.52
N TYR A 282 -22.05 9.94 18.07
CA TYR A 282 -21.22 8.86 18.65
C TYR A 282 -21.53 8.61 20.13
N ASN A 283 -22.16 9.55 20.84
CA ASN A 283 -22.34 9.47 22.30
C ASN A 283 -23.50 8.55 22.71
N THR A 284 -23.21 7.33 23.13
CA THR A 284 -24.20 6.36 23.56
C THR A 284 -24.72 6.55 25.00
N TYR A 285 -24.25 7.57 25.74
CA TYR A 285 -24.91 8.07 26.95
C TYR A 285 -26.03 9.06 26.61
N PHE A 286 -25.88 9.76 25.48
CA PHE A 286 -26.84 10.79 25.04
C PHE A 286 -27.93 10.18 24.15
N TYR A 287 -27.55 9.37 23.17
CA TYR A 287 -28.48 8.73 22.23
C TYR A 287 -28.67 7.24 22.49
N GLU A 288 -29.85 6.72 22.15
CA GLU A 288 -30.16 5.28 22.11
C GLU A 288 -29.64 4.65 20.83
N GLY A 289 -29.43 3.33 20.88
CA GLY A 289 -28.94 2.56 19.73
C GLY A 289 -27.42 2.57 19.57
N LEU A 290 -26.97 2.10 18.39
CA LEU A 290 -25.56 2.16 18.00
C LEU A 290 -25.18 3.61 17.67
N PRO A 291 -23.91 3.99 17.92
CA PRO A 291 -23.41 5.24 17.36
C PRO A 291 -23.42 5.21 15.83
N ILE A 292 -23.26 6.39 15.21
CA ILE A 292 -23.37 6.57 13.76
C ILE A 292 -22.34 5.74 12.97
N GLY A 293 -21.25 5.32 13.58
CA GLY A 293 -20.19 4.51 12.97
C GLY A 293 -19.14 4.03 13.97
N PRO A 294 -18.18 3.22 13.52
CA PRO A 294 -17.09 2.73 14.35
C PRO A 294 -16.25 3.86 14.94
N GLY A 295 -15.61 3.58 16.09
CA GLY A 295 -14.72 4.52 16.76
C GLY A 295 -13.24 4.07 16.76
N ASN A 296 -12.93 2.90 16.25
CA ASN A 296 -11.57 2.37 16.10
C ASN A 296 -11.55 1.19 15.13
N MET A 297 -10.36 0.65 14.86
CA MET A 297 -10.12 -0.56 14.06
C MET A 297 -10.23 -1.81 14.94
N PRO A 298 -11.36 -2.55 14.93
CA PRO A 298 -11.53 -3.78 15.71
C PRO A 298 -10.72 -4.92 15.12
N GLY A 299 -10.21 -5.84 15.98
CA GLY A 299 -9.49 -7.06 15.62
C GLY A 299 -10.35 -8.31 15.56
#